data_5f79017d1f5396f2cc293a894ad12fc2
#
_entry.id   5f79017d1f5396f2cc293a894ad12fc2
#
_cell.length_a   1.000
_cell.length_b   1.000
_cell.length_c   1.000
_cell.angle_alpha   90.00
_cell.angle_beta   90.00
_cell.angle_gamma   90.00
#
_symmetry.space_group_name_H-M   'P 1'
#
loop_
_entity.id
_entity.type
_entity.pdbx_description
1 polymer ?
#
loop_
_entity_poly.entity_id
_entity_poly.type
_entity_poly.pdbx_seq_one_letter_code
_entity_poly.pdbx_strand_id
1 'polypeptide(L)'
;MKTLVSDTGPIIALAKIKKINLLNELSFQRLLIPPRVQKELLGKIGAESVFIDEALDTFIDVEKPDKTNENIKKTTQNLDEGEREVILLGASIDEVLLLLDDKAGRTKAKQLDLPVVGTAGLLLLFKQRKLIEKVLPLMTQLREQGYWLSDTLVNQVKKLAGE
;
A
#
# COMPACT_ATOMS: atom_id res chain seq x y z
N MET A 1 12.44 13.69 2.13
CA MET A 1 11.04 13.23 1.99
C MET A 1 11.01 11.86 1.34
N LYS A 2 10.18 10.98 1.85
CA LYS A 2 10.11 9.60 1.34
C LYS A 2 9.22 9.48 0.11
N THR A 3 9.55 8.51 -0.73
CA THR A 3 8.69 8.04 -1.82
C THR A 3 7.89 6.84 -1.33
N LEU A 4 6.59 6.83 -1.55
CA LEU A 4 5.74 5.67 -1.27
C LEU A 4 5.58 4.86 -2.56
N VAL A 5 5.78 3.55 -2.49
CA VAL A 5 5.52 2.63 -3.60
C VAL A 5 4.47 1.63 -3.12
N SER A 6 3.36 1.54 -3.84
CA SER A 6 2.22 0.72 -3.39
C SER A 6 1.91 -0.45 -4.31
N ASP A 7 1.48 -1.54 -3.70
CA ASP A 7 0.82 -2.66 -4.35
C ASP A 7 -0.67 -2.36 -4.57
N THR A 8 -1.36 -3.25 -5.28
CA THR A 8 -2.76 -3.13 -5.68
C THR A 8 -3.73 -3.14 -4.49
N GLY A 9 -3.56 -4.10 -3.58
CA GLY A 9 -4.49 -4.33 -2.46
C GLY A 9 -4.74 -3.12 -1.59
N PRO A 10 -3.69 -2.45 -1.09
CA PRO A 10 -3.86 -1.26 -0.26
C PRO A 10 -4.58 -0.09 -0.95
N ILE A 11 -4.32 0.11 -2.25
CA ILE A 11 -5.00 1.15 -3.03
C ILE A 11 -6.51 0.86 -3.10
N ILE A 12 -6.86 -0.39 -3.40
CA ILE A 12 -8.27 -0.82 -3.45
C ILE A 12 -8.91 -0.66 -2.07
N ALA A 13 -8.24 -1.08 -1.01
CA ALA A 13 -8.75 -0.98 0.36
C ALA A 13 -9.10 0.48 0.72
N LEU A 14 -8.16 1.39 0.47
CA LEU A 14 -8.38 2.82 0.75
C LEU A 14 -9.50 3.42 -0.10
N ALA A 15 -9.60 3.02 -1.37
CA ALA A 15 -10.68 3.48 -2.25
C ALA A 15 -12.04 2.99 -1.76
N LYS A 16 -12.13 1.75 -1.30
CA LYS A 16 -13.38 1.16 -0.77
C LYS A 16 -13.93 1.92 0.45
N ILE A 17 -13.07 2.44 1.29
CA ILE A 17 -13.46 3.25 2.45
C ILE A 17 -13.41 4.75 2.18
N LYS A 18 -13.23 5.16 0.91
CA LYS A 18 -13.21 6.55 0.45
C LYS A 18 -12.12 7.39 1.15
N LYS A 19 -10.96 6.78 1.41
CA LYS A 19 -9.83 7.43 2.09
C LYS A 19 -8.56 7.49 1.24
N ILE A 20 -8.63 7.13 -0.04
CA ILE A 20 -7.45 7.13 -0.92
C ILE A 20 -6.80 8.53 -1.02
N ASN A 21 -7.60 9.60 -0.97
CA ASN A 21 -7.08 10.96 -1.04
C ASN A 21 -6.17 11.32 0.14
N LEU A 22 -6.32 10.65 1.27
CA LEU A 22 -5.45 10.87 2.43
C LEU A 22 -4.00 10.50 2.17
N LEU A 23 -3.72 9.67 1.18
CA LEU A 23 -2.34 9.40 0.75
C LEU A 23 -1.63 10.69 0.32
N ASN A 24 -2.33 11.57 -0.39
CA ASN A 24 -1.78 12.85 -0.83
C ASN A 24 -1.52 13.81 0.34
N GLU A 25 -2.23 13.63 1.45
CA GLU A 25 -2.07 14.46 2.64
C GLU A 25 -0.86 14.07 3.51
N LEU A 26 -0.24 12.93 3.26
CA LEU A 26 0.89 12.43 4.05
C LEU A 26 2.23 13.08 3.70
N SER A 27 2.25 14.00 2.75
CA SER A 27 3.46 14.75 2.35
C SER A 27 4.60 13.85 1.86
N PHE A 28 4.29 12.74 1.20
CA PHE A 28 5.29 12.01 0.44
C PHE A 28 5.75 12.84 -0.75
N GLN A 29 7.03 12.72 -1.10
CA GLN A 29 7.58 13.40 -2.26
C GLN A 29 6.96 12.85 -3.55
N ARG A 30 6.77 11.54 -3.62
CA ARG A 30 6.17 10.86 -4.76
C ARG A 30 5.35 9.67 -4.27
N LEU A 31 4.25 9.40 -4.96
CA LEU A 31 3.43 8.20 -4.79
C LEU A 31 3.49 7.41 -6.09
N LEU A 32 4.12 6.24 -6.05
CA LEU A 32 4.40 5.45 -7.23
C LEU A 32 3.74 4.09 -7.19
N ILE A 33 3.35 3.62 -8.37
CA ILE A 33 2.98 2.23 -8.59
C ILE A 33 3.70 1.71 -9.83
N PRO A 34 4.09 0.42 -9.86
CA PRO A 34 4.65 -0.16 -11.09
C PRO A 34 3.54 -0.44 -12.12
N PRO A 35 3.91 -0.66 -13.40
CA PRO A 35 2.94 -0.92 -14.47
C PRO A 35 2.01 -2.11 -14.20
N ARG A 36 2.49 -3.15 -13.54
CA ARG A 36 1.67 -4.31 -13.22
C ARG A 36 0.53 -3.95 -12.26
N VAL A 37 0.82 -3.13 -11.26
CA VAL A 37 -0.18 -2.63 -10.31
C VAL A 37 -1.19 -1.74 -11.04
N GLN A 38 -0.73 -0.85 -11.91
CA GLN A 38 -1.63 -0.05 -12.75
C GLN A 38 -2.59 -0.93 -13.54
N LYS A 39 -2.07 -1.97 -14.20
CA LYS A 39 -2.88 -2.92 -14.97
C LYS A 39 -3.95 -3.59 -14.11
N GLU A 40 -3.58 -4.04 -12.92
CA GLU A 40 -4.51 -4.67 -11.99
C GLU A 40 -5.59 -3.69 -11.51
N LEU A 41 -5.22 -2.45 -11.21
CA LEU A 41 -6.17 -1.40 -10.79
C LEU A 41 -7.15 -1.04 -11.90
N LEU A 42 -6.68 -0.90 -13.15
CA LEU A 42 -7.53 -0.60 -14.30
C LEU A 42 -8.48 -1.76 -14.65
N GLY A 43 -8.13 -2.98 -14.26
CA GLY A 43 -8.99 -4.15 -14.43
C GLY A 43 -10.12 -4.27 -13.40
N LYS A 44 -10.11 -3.44 -12.37
CA LYS A 44 -11.14 -3.47 -11.34
C LYS A 44 -12.40 -2.74 -11.77
N ILE A 45 -13.53 -3.40 -11.55
CA ILE A 45 -14.87 -2.84 -11.82
C ILE A 45 -15.62 -2.81 -10.50
N GLY A 46 -16.05 -1.63 -10.06
CA GLY A 46 -16.77 -1.44 -8.81
C GLY A 46 -16.97 0.04 -8.50
N ALA A 47 -17.65 0.33 -7.40
CA ALA A 47 -17.92 1.70 -6.97
C ALA A 47 -16.62 2.47 -6.65
N GLU A 48 -15.58 1.75 -6.21
CA GLU A 48 -14.28 2.33 -5.87
C GLU A 48 -13.45 2.75 -7.09
N SER A 49 -13.77 2.28 -8.29
CA SER A 49 -12.95 2.57 -9.49
C SER A 49 -12.88 4.05 -9.82
N VAL A 50 -13.93 4.82 -9.53
CA VAL A 50 -13.93 6.27 -9.72
C VAL A 50 -12.84 6.95 -8.90
N PHE A 51 -12.70 6.55 -7.64
CA PHE A 51 -11.69 7.11 -6.73
C PHE A 51 -10.27 6.71 -7.14
N ILE A 52 -10.10 5.49 -7.63
CA ILE A 52 -8.81 5.00 -8.12
C ILE A 52 -8.40 5.76 -9.38
N ASP A 53 -9.31 5.92 -10.35
CA ASP A 53 -9.04 6.65 -11.59
C ASP A 53 -8.65 8.10 -11.30
N GLU A 54 -9.36 8.75 -10.40
CA GLU A 54 -9.05 10.12 -9.99
C GLU A 54 -7.66 10.22 -9.36
N ALA A 55 -7.29 9.29 -8.51
CA ALA A 55 -5.97 9.26 -7.88
C ALA A 55 -4.86 9.05 -8.91
N LEU A 56 -5.06 8.16 -9.89
CA LEU A 56 -4.11 7.92 -10.98
C LEU A 56 -3.96 9.15 -11.88
N ASP A 57 -5.01 9.93 -12.05
CA ASP A 57 -4.98 11.15 -12.86
C ASP A 57 -4.34 12.34 -12.13
N THR A 58 -4.25 12.31 -10.81
CA THR A 58 -3.85 13.47 -10.02
C THR A 58 -2.54 13.30 -9.25
N PHE A 59 -2.39 12.29 -8.41
CA PHE A 59 -1.25 12.21 -7.49
C PHE A 59 -0.50 10.88 -7.45
N ILE A 60 -0.97 9.83 -8.10
CA ILE A 60 -0.27 8.54 -8.18
C ILE A 60 0.36 8.42 -9.58
N ASP A 61 1.68 8.29 -9.62
CA ASP A 61 2.43 8.13 -10.86
C ASP A 61 2.82 6.68 -11.09
N VAL A 62 2.96 6.31 -12.35
CA VAL A 62 3.42 4.97 -12.76
C VAL A 62 4.90 5.06 -13.13
N GLU A 63 5.71 4.17 -12.56
CA GLU A 63 7.13 4.09 -12.87
C GLU A 63 7.56 2.64 -13.05
N LYS A 64 8.36 2.39 -14.08
CA LYS A 64 8.86 1.04 -14.36
C LYS A 64 9.94 0.65 -13.35
N PRO A 65 9.90 -0.60 -12.81
CA PRO A 65 10.95 -1.08 -11.95
C PRO A 65 12.24 -1.32 -12.73
N ASP A 66 13.38 -1.13 -12.05
CA ASP A 66 14.67 -1.57 -12.56
C ASP A 66 14.79 -3.09 -12.34
N LYS A 67 14.83 -3.85 -13.43
CA LYS A 67 14.92 -5.31 -13.41
C LYS A 67 16.34 -5.84 -13.60
N THR A 68 17.37 -5.00 -13.44
CA THR A 68 18.78 -5.40 -13.61
C THR A 68 19.37 -6.07 -12.37
N ASN A 69 18.78 -5.90 -11.20
CA ASN A 69 19.26 -6.51 -9.96
C ASN A 69 18.85 -7.98 -9.85
N GLU A 70 19.76 -8.86 -10.26
CA GLU A 70 19.52 -10.31 -10.27
C GLU A 70 19.28 -10.89 -8.86
N ASN A 71 19.92 -10.34 -7.84
CA ASN A 71 19.73 -10.82 -6.45
C ASN A 71 18.29 -10.57 -5.99
N ILE A 72 17.75 -9.38 -6.23
CA ILE A 72 16.37 -9.06 -5.85
C ILE A 72 15.38 -9.85 -6.69
N LYS A 73 15.63 -10.02 -7.99
CA LYS A 73 14.80 -10.85 -8.87
C LYS A 73 14.71 -12.29 -8.35
N LYS A 74 15.85 -12.85 -7.94
CA LYS A 74 15.92 -14.22 -7.40
C LYS A 74 15.21 -14.30 -6.05
N THR A 75 15.43 -13.36 -5.16
CA THR A 75 14.81 -13.34 -3.83
C THR A 75 13.29 -13.22 -3.90
N THR A 76 12.77 -12.54 -4.91
CA THR A 76 11.33 -12.26 -5.08
C THR A 76 10.63 -13.17 -6.09
N GLN A 77 11.32 -14.18 -6.64
CA GLN A 77 10.79 -15.01 -7.73
C GLN A 77 9.49 -15.77 -7.37
N ASN A 78 9.25 -16.04 -6.08
CA ASN A 78 8.06 -16.75 -5.61
C ASN A 78 6.89 -15.83 -5.26
N LEU A 79 7.07 -14.52 -5.38
CA LEU A 79 6.00 -13.54 -5.17
C LEU A 79 5.18 -13.37 -6.46
N ASP A 80 3.95 -12.87 -6.33
CA ASP A 80 3.21 -12.48 -7.51
C ASP A 80 3.89 -11.30 -8.24
N GLU A 81 3.51 -11.06 -9.49
CA GLU A 81 4.15 -10.04 -10.33
C GLU A 81 4.01 -8.62 -9.75
N GLY A 82 2.85 -8.29 -9.19
CA GLY A 82 2.62 -6.98 -8.60
C GLY A 82 3.53 -6.70 -7.42
N GLU A 83 3.57 -7.61 -6.47
CA GLU A 83 4.44 -7.52 -5.29
C GLU A 83 5.92 -7.47 -5.66
N ARG A 84 6.31 -8.31 -6.60
CA ARG A 84 7.67 -8.37 -7.10
C ARG A 84 8.11 -7.05 -7.72
N GLU A 85 7.27 -6.46 -8.57
CA GLU A 85 7.56 -5.16 -9.19
C GLU A 85 7.63 -4.02 -8.17
N VAL A 86 6.76 -4.05 -7.13
CA VAL A 86 6.82 -3.06 -6.03
C VAL A 86 8.17 -3.11 -5.32
N ILE A 87 8.64 -4.32 -4.99
CA ILE A 87 9.95 -4.49 -4.33
C ILE A 87 11.10 -4.08 -5.24
N LEU A 88 11.07 -4.48 -6.51
CA LEU A 88 12.09 -4.09 -7.48
C LEU A 88 12.15 -2.57 -7.67
N LEU A 89 11.01 -1.92 -7.78
CA LEU A 89 10.94 -0.46 -7.89
C LEU A 89 11.45 0.21 -6.63
N GLY A 90 10.98 -0.22 -5.47
CA GLY A 90 11.38 0.35 -4.18
C GLY A 90 12.87 0.23 -3.91
N ALA A 91 13.47 -0.88 -4.31
CA ALA A 91 14.90 -1.12 -4.10
C ALA A 91 15.81 -0.15 -4.89
N SER A 92 15.29 0.50 -5.92
CA SER A 92 16.03 1.49 -6.70
C SER A 92 15.87 2.93 -6.19
N ILE A 93 15.10 3.12 -5.11
CA ILE A 93 14.78 4.44 -4.55
C ILE A 93 15.40 4.57 -3.16
N ASP A 94 16.15 5.65 -2.92
CA ASP A 94 16.90 5.82 -1.67
C ASP A 94 16.01 5.94 -0.44
N GLU A 95 15.07 6.86 -0.41
CA GLU A 95 14.18 7.05 0.71
C GLU A 95 12.79 6.53 0.36
N VAL A 96 12.58 5.23 0.52
CA VAL A 96 11.34 4.56 0.13
C VAL A 96 10.57 4.01 1.34
N LEU A 97 9.25 3.97 1.20
CA LEU A 97 8.36 3.17 2.04
C LEU A 97 7.48 2.35 1.11
N LEU A 98 7.46 1.02 1.32
CA LEU A 98 6.61 0.12 0.55
C LEU A 98 5.27 -0.08 1.24
N LEU A 99 4.20 -0.07 0.48
CA LEU A 99 2.84 -0.35 0.97
C LEU A 99 2.41 -1.71 0.43
N LEU A 100 2.50 -2.72 1.28
CA LEU A 100 2.23 -4.13 0.97
C LEU A 100 1.42 -4.76 2.10
N ASP A 101 0.33 -5.44 1.76
CA ASP A 101 -0.49 -6.15 2.75
C ASP A 101 -0.16 -7.64 2.84
N ASP A 102 0.28 -8.25 1.74
CA ASP A 102 0.60 -9.67 1.73
C ASP A 102 1.80 -9.99 2.63
N LYS A 103 1.64 -11.01 3.46
CA LYS A 103 2.67 -11.43 4.42
C LYS A 103 3.97 -11.84 3.73
N ALA A 104 3.89 -12.59 2.63
CA ALA A 104 5.08 -13.05 1.91
C ALA A 104 5.85 -11.86 1.32
N GLY A 105 5.15 -10.90 0.70
CA GLY A 105 5.77 -9.68 0.18
C GLY A 105 6.43 -8.85 1.26
N ARG A 106 5.75 -8.66 2.40
CA ARG A 106 6.30 -7.92 3.55
C ARG A 106 7.54 -8.59 4.12
N THR A 107 7.54 -9.91 4.22
CA THR A 107 8.69 -10.69 4.70
C THR A 107 9.89 -10.49 3.79
N LYS A 108 9.69 -10.58 2.47
CA LYS A 108 10.77 -10.36 1.50
C LYS A 108 11.30 -8.93 1.53
N ALA A 109 10.43 -7.95 1.63
CA ALA A 109 10.83 -6.55 1.76
C ALA A 109 11.73 -6.36 2.98
N LYS A 110 11.36 -6.91 4.12
CA LYS A 110 12.15 -6.85 5.35
C LYS A 110 13.50 -7.55 5.21
N GLN A 111 13.56 -8.71 4.54
CA GLN A 111 14.82 -9.41 4.27
C GLN A 111 15.78 -8.59 3.41
N LEU A 112 15.25 -7.69 2.60
CA LEU A 112 16.01 -6.79 1.74
C LEU A 112 16.26 -5.42 2.39
N ASP A 113 15.95 -5.29 3.68
CA ASP A 113 16.09 -4.04 4.45
C ASP A 113 15.27 -2.88 3.88
N LEU A 114 14.13 -3.18 3.23
CA LEU A 114 13.22 -2.19 2.72
C LEU A 114 12.11 -1.90 3.73
N PRO A 115 11.91 -0.63 4.11
CA PRO A 115 10.81 -0.26 5.00
C PRO A 115 9.46 -0.60 4.37
N VAL A 116 8.59 -1.24 5.14
CA VAL A 116 7.29 -1.68 4.64
C VAL A 116 6.20 -1.40 5.67
N VAL A 117 5.03 -1.02 5.18
CA VAL A 117 3.82 -0.82 5.97
C VAL A 117 2.64 -1.47 5.26
N GLY A 118 1.67 -1.97 6.02
CA GLY A 118 0.40 -2.45 5.46
C GLY A 118 -0.70 -1.41 5.61
N THR A 119 -1.89 -1.72 5.10
CA THR A 119 -3.06 -0.83 5.19
C THR A 119 -3.37 -0.45 6.64
N ALA A 120 -3.33 -1.40 7.56
CA ALA A 120 -3.59 -1.13 8.98
C ALA A 120 -2.58 -0.13 9.57
N GLY A 121 -1.29 -0.31 9.28
CA GLY A 121 -0.25 0.62 9.70
C GLY A 121 -0.41 2.00 9.09
N LEU A 122 -0.88 2.05 7.85
CA LEU A 122 -1.18 3.32 7.17
C LEU A 122 -2.34 4.06 7.84
N LEU A 123 -3.39 3.35 8.26
CA LEU A 123 -4.50 3.95 9.01
C LEU A 123 -4.02 4.53 10.36
N LEU A 124 -3.11 3.84 11.03
CA LEU A 124 -2.48 4.36 12.24
C LEU A 124 -1.68 5.65 11.96
N LEU A 125 -0.98 5.69 10.83
CA LEU A 125 -0.26 6.89 10.41
C LEU A 125 -1.22 8.05 10.11
N PHE A 126 -2.34 7.79 9.46
CA PHE A 126 -3.38 8.81 9.25
C PHE A 126 -3.87 9.38 10.57
N LYS A 127 -4.11 8.54 11.58
CA LYS A 127 -4.52 9.01 12.91
C LYS A 127 -3.41 9.84 13.57
N GLN A 128 -2.19 9.37 13.53
CA GLN A 128 -1.03 10.09 14.08
C GLN A 128 -0.86 11.48 13.47
N ARG A 129 -1.15 11.60 12.18
CA ARG A 129 -1.12 12.88 11.44
C ARG A 129 -2.41 13.67 11.58
N LYS A 130 -3.37 13.21 12.37
CA LYS A 130 -4.67 13.85 12.61
C LYS A 130 -5.54 13.99 11.35
N LEU A 131 -5.33 13.11 10.38
CA LEU A 131 -6.12 13.05 9.15
C LEU A 131 -7.42 12.26 9.35
N ILE A 132 -7.45 11.39 10.34
CA ILE A 132 -8.64 10.67 10.79
C ILE A 132 -8.72 10.72 12.31
N GLU A 133 -9.92 10.59 12.84
CA GLU A 133 -10.15 10.62 14.28
C GLU A 133 -9.94 9.24 14.92
N LYS A 134 -10.50 8.19 14.29
CA LYS A 134 -10.42 6.81 14.79
C LYS A 134 -10.11 5.83 13.69
N VAL A 135 -9.33 4.80 14.03
CA VAL A 135 -8.92 3.73 13.10
C VAL A 135 -9.93 2.58 13.07
N LEU A 136 -10.46 2.16 14.23
CA LEU A 136 -11.33 0.99 14.32
C LEU A 136 -12.58 1.05 13.44
N PRO A 137 -13.31 2.17 13.34
CA PRO A 137 -14.45 2.25 12.43
C PRO A 137 -14.09 1.99 10.98
N LEU A 138 -12.92 2.44 10.55
CA LEU A 138 -12.43 2.21 9.17
C LEU A 138 -12.05 0.75 8.95
N MET A 139 -11.46 0.08 9.94
CA MET A 139 -11.19 -1.35 9.86
C MET A 139 -12.49 -2.17 9.79
N THR A 140 -13.50 -1.76 10.54
CA THR A 140 -14.84 -2.39 10.45
C THR A 140 -15.42 -2.23 9.05
N GLN A 141 -15.34 -1.04 8.46
CA GLN A 141 -15.78 -0.80 7.08
C GLN A 141 -15.02 -1.69 6.08
N LEU A 142 -13.72 -1.86 6.24
CA LEU A 142 -12.92 -2.76 5.39
C LEU A 142 -13.41 -4.20 5.47
N ARG A 143 -13.68 -4.70 6.68
CA ARG A 143 -14.25 -6.04 6.86
C ARG A 143 -15.61 -6.19 6.19
N GLU A 144 -16.47 -5.20 6.33
CA GLU A 144 -17.81 -5.18 5.69
C GLU A 144 -17.70 -5.19 4.16
N GLN A 145 -16.64 -4.61 3.62
CA GLN A 145 -16.36 -4.61 2.18
C GLN A 145 -15.65 -5.90 1.71
N GLY A 146 -15.48 -6.87 2.59
CA GLY A 146 -14.86 -8.14 2.25
C GLY A 146 -13.32 -8.17 2.36
N TYR A 147 -12.72 -7.11 2.90
CA TYR A 147 -11.26 -7.08 3.13
C TYR A 147 -10.93 -7.87 4.39
N TRP A 148 -10.10 -8.91 4.25
CA TRP A 148 -9.80 -9.78 5.38
C TRP A 148 -8.82 -9.16 6.36
N LEU A 149 -9.22 -9.09 7.62
CA LEU A 149 -8.41 -8.62 8.73
C LEU A 149 -8.55 -9.60 9.90
N SER A 150 -7.43 -10.13 10.41
CA SER A 150 -7.46 -11.04 11.54
C SER A 150 -7.84 -10.31 12.83
N ASP A 151 -8.43 -11.04 13.77
CA ASP A 151 -8.74 -10.47 15.09
C ASP A 151 -7.48 -10.06 15.84
N THR A 152 -6.39 -10.81 15.67
CA THR A 152 -5.08 -10.46 16.23
C THR A 152 -4.62 -9.10 15.74
N LEU A 153 -4.70 -8.85 14.42
CA LEU A 153 -4.32 -7.57 13.84
C LEU A 153 -5.22 -6.44 14.35
N VAL A 154 -6.53 -6.65 14.38
CA VAL A 154 -7.48 -5.64 14.89
C VAL A 154 -7.18 -5.30 16.34
N ASN A 155 -6.90 -6.28 17.19
CA ASN A 155 -6.57 -6.06 18.59
C ASN A 155 -5.24 -5.29 18.76
N GLN A 156 -4.23 -5.60 17.95
CA GLN A 156 -2.97 -4.86 17.95
C GLN A 156 -3.17 -3.40 17.54
N VAL A 157 -3.94 -3.17 16.49
CA VAL A 157 -4.25 -1.81 16.02
C VAL A 157 -5.05 -1.03 17.05
N LYS A 158 -6.05 -1.66 17.67
CA LYS A 158 -6.83 -1.06 18.76
C LYS A 158 -5.90 -0.55 19.86
N LYS A 159 -4.97 -1.37 20.30
CA LYS A 159 -4.01 -1.03 21.36
C LYS A 159 -3.10 0.13 20.93
N LEU A 160 -2.52 0.05 19.74
CA LEU A 160 -1.62 1.09 19.21
C LEU A 160 -2.33 2.41 18.96
N ALA A 161 -3.59 2.36 18.56
CA ALA A 161 -4.42 3.55 18.32
C ALA A 161 -4.96 4.19 19.60
N GLY A 162 -4.88 3.48 20.74
CA GLY A 162 -5.47 3.94 22.00
C GLY A 162 -6.99 3.90 21.97
N GLU A 163 -7.55 3.00 21.23
CA GLU A 163 -8.98 2.78 21.07
C GLU A 163 -9.41 1.45 21.70
#